data_7ad3e05ecb2c464d9f8743e44ccff2b4
#
_entry.id   7ad3e05ecb2c464d9f8743e44ccff2b4
#
_cell.length_a   1.000
_cell.length_b   1.000
_cell.length_c   1.000
_cell.angle_alpha   90.00
_cell.angle_beta   90.00
_cell.angle_gamma   90.00
#
_symmetry.space_group_name_H-M   'P 1'
#
loop_
_entity.id
_entity.type
_entity.pdbx_description
1 polymer ?
#
loop_
_entity_poly.entity_id
_entity_poly.type
_entity_poly.pdbx_seq_one_letter_code
_entity_poly.pdbx_strand_id
1 'polypeptide(L)'
;MKIHVALFLRRLWNYLLLFPIVAVAGVILVTDRGVPPDCLAKQWEWLSVSGMIACGTLVLIALFLPKKLNRLPRFVIWTLILLGGLEAVYGLLQIFGVLESNHSLFALTGTFYNPGPYSGYLAMVLPLAIDEAMRHYRRKKMAYYAALVVVMLILCVLPAGMSRAAWLAAGASSLYVLDRWYGWHTCLGAIQKRGIMILLTGLITLAAAVGGMYLMKKDSADGRLLIWRVALNEALKSPFEIQDGDVNFSAAYGEAQEDYFSEHGYTESEERIAGTPDFAFNEYIQMFLMGGVIALTLMVCVIGSAFYFSCKRSNGGGTSGALLSASIFAFFSYPFHIPAFVAAFTLLVFISFVDYFRYLHKQSNPFVRLGWIISVVIISIVSRSVYMKNASESRDISRWVQVRLLYHSGAYAAAAASYQELTGMFRNADFRFEYGRSLYKIGKYKEAKEVLDYTLKHYSGDPMILNLLGQVAQAMGDYVEAEEYFLRSTCRLPGRIYPYYLLVRLYANPEYYHPKRLREMAEIVLTKEPKVHSTAIEQMKKEVEKILEKFKTVS
;
A
#
# COMPACT_ATOMS: atom_id res chain seq x y z
N MET A 1 10.92 -40.64 34.56
CA MET A 1 10.05 -39.43 34.56
C MET A 1 10.85 -38.12 34.54
N LYS A 2 11.82 -37.88 35.44
CA LYS A 2 12.62 -36.62 35.47
C LYS A 2 13.36 -36.30 34.15
N ILE A 3 13.94 -37.33 33.49
CA ILE A 3 14.69 -37.14 32.23
C ILE A 3 13.73 -36.74 31.07
N HIS A 4 12.54 -37.33 30.99
CA HIS A 4 11.54 -36.95 29.96
C HIS A 4 10.98 -35.54 30.17
N VAL A 5 10.77 -35.12 31.42
CA VAL A 5 10.34 -33.77 31.76
C VAL A 5 11.42 -32.75 31.44
N ALA A 6 12.70 -33.05 31.76
CA ALA A 6 13.81 -32.16 31.41
C ALA A 6 14.02 -32.02 29.88
N LEU A 7 13.86 -33.13 29.13
CA LEU A 7 13.88 -33.12 27.66
C LEU A 7 12.70 -32.35 27.06
N PHE A 8 11.50 -32.49 27.65
CA PHE A 8 10.31 -31.75 27.25
C PHE A 8 10.49 -30.24 27.50
N LEU A 9 10.90 -29.87 28.74
CA LEU A 9 11.17 -28.46 29.09
C LEU A 9 12.26 -27.83 28.21
N ARG A 10 13.33 -28.60 27.90
CA ARG A 10 14.40 -28.16 27.00
C ARG A 10 13.91 -27.99 25.54
N ARG A 11 12.98 -28.81 25.09
CA ARG A 11 12.30 -28.66 23.80
C ARG A 11 11.38 -27.44 23.82
N LEU A 12 10.54 -27.29 24.84
CA LEU A 12 9.64 -26.15 25.00
C LEU A 12 10.40 -24.83 25.05
N TRP A 13 11.50 -24.76 25.82
CA TRP A 13 12.39 -23.58 25.86
C TRP A 13 12.98 -23.21 24.50
N ASN A 14 13.24 -24.22 23.65
CA ASN A 14 13.75 -23.99 22.30
C ASN A 14 12.71 -23.30 21.39
N TYR A 15 11.43 -23.54 21.61
CA TYR A 15 10.34 -22.89 20.84
C TYR A 15 9.95 -21.54 21.43
N LEU A 16 10.00 -21.39 22.75
CA LEU A 16 9.74 -20.10 23.42
C LEU A 16 10.68 -18.99 22.94
N LEU A 17 11.94 -19.32 22.67
CA LEU A 17 12.90 -18.36 22.11
C LEU A 17 12.56 -17.91 20.67
N LEU A 18 11.73 -18.68 19.95
CA LEU A 18 11.29 -18.32 18.59
C LEU A 18 9.92 -17.61 18.59
N PHE A 19 9.27 -17.53 19.74
CA PHE A 19 7.95 -16.90 19.90
C PHE A 19 7.90 -15.45 19.41
N PRO A 20 8.91 -14.58 19.64
CA PRO A 20 8.91 -13.21 19.12
C PRO A 20 8.79 -13.13 17.60
N ILE A 21 9.31 -14.15 16.88
CA ILE A 21 9.21 -14.21 15.43
C ILE A 21 7.77 -14.53 15.00
N VAL A 22 7.09 -15.41 15.75
CA VAL A 22 5.65 -15.66 15.56
C VAL A 22 4.85 -14.39 15.83
N ALA A 23 5.24 -13.61 16.85
CA ALA A 23 4.58 -12.33 17.16
C ALA A 23 4.72 -11.31 16.03
N VAL A 24 5.87 -11.24 15.34
CA VAL A 24 6.07 -10.41 14.14
C VAL A 24 5.13 -10.87 13.02
N ALA A 25 5.11 -12.16 12.70
CA ALA A 25 4.22 -12.69 11.67
C ALA A 25 2.74 -12.56 12.07
N GLY A 26 2.45 -12.58 13.36
CA GLY A 26 1.11 -12.49 13.94
C GLY A 26 0.45 -11.12 13.80
N VAL A 27 1.14 -10.10 13.29
CA VAL A 27 0.54 -8.79 12.98
C VAL A 27 -0.69 -8.92 12.06
N ILE A 28 -0.74 -9.95 11.23
CA ILE A 28 -1.87 -10.26 10.35
C ILE A 28 -3.18 -10.51 11.12
N LEU A 29 -3.10 -10.95 12.38
CA LEU A 29 -4.25 -11.22 13.24
C LEU A 29 -4.68 -9.98 14.04
N VAL A 30 -3.93 -8.87 13.96
CA VAL A 30 -4.27 -7.62 14.64
C VAL A 30 -5.31 -6.89 13.79
N THR A 31 -6.56 -7.01 14.18
CA THR A 31 -7.70 -6.31 13.55
C THR A 31 -8.34 -5.38 14.57
N ASP A 32 -8.83 -4.24 14.11
CA ASP A 32 -9.60 -3.33 14.93
C ASP A 32 -10.96 -3.07 14.28
N ARG A 33 -11.99 -3.73 14.83
CA ARG A 33 -13.36 -3.54 14.40
C ARG A 33 -13.84 -2.18 14.92
N GLY A 34 -14.20 -1.27 14.04
CA GLY A 34 -14.70 0.07 14.39
C GLY A 34 -13.71 1.20 14.13
N VAL A 35 -12.54 0.89 13.62
CA VAL A 35 -11.59 1.90 13.08
C VAL A 35 -11.80 2.00 11.57
N PRO A 36 -11.62 3.18 10.95
CA PRO A 36 -11.64 3.31 9.50
C PRO A 36 -10.76 2.25 8.82
N PRO A 37 -11.23 1.61 7.72
CA PRO A 37 -10.53 0.50 7.08
C PRO A 37 -9.13 0.86 6.59
N ASP A 38 -8.85 2.15 6.38
CA ASP A 38 -7.54 2.63 5.91
C ASP A 38 -6.54 2.86 7.03
N CYS A 39 -6.95 2.73 8.31
CA CYS A 39 -6.06 2.96 9.42
C CYS A 39 -5.37 1.69 9.88
N LEU A 40 -4.09 1.62 9.59
CA LEU A 40 -3.20 0.52 9.96
C LEU A 40 -2.30 0.84 11.17
N ALA A 41 -2.56 1.95 11.89
CA ALA A 41 -1.69 2.44 12.97
C ALA A 41 -1.44 1.39 14.04
N LYS A 42 -2.47 0.66 14.48
CA LYS A 42 -2.32 -0.43 15.47
C LYS A 42 -1.50 -1.61 14.96
N GLN A 43 -1.63 -1.95 13.68
CA GLN A 43 -0.80 -2.98 13.07
C GLN A 43 0.66 -2.55 12.97
N TRP A 44 0.93 -1.30 12.62
CA TRP A 44 2.28 -0.73 12.61
C TRP A 44 2.88 -0.64 14.01
N GLU A 45 2.09 -0.26 15.01
CA GLU A 45 2.50 -0.27 16.42
C GLU A 45 2.88 -1.68 16.86
N TRP A 46 2.01 -2.67 16.64
CA TRP A 46 2.28 -4.08 16.93
C TRP A 46 3.55 -4.58 16.25
N LEU A 47 3.69 -4.32 14.94
CA LEU A 47 4.85 -4.75 14.17
C LEU A 47 6.15 -4.14 14.70
N SER A 48 6.11 -2.87 15.10
CA SER A 48 7.28 -2.18 15.65
C SER A 48 7.71 -2.76 17.00
N VAL A 49 6.77 -2.99 17.91
CA VAL A 49 7.05 -3.57 19.24
C VAL A 49 7.54 -5.03 19.10
N SER A 50 6.81 -5.86 18.37
CA SER A 50 7.19 -7.26 18.14
C SER A 50 8.51 -7.38 17.39
N GLY A 51 8.76 -6.48 16.44
CA GLY A 51 10.03 -6.38 15.71
C GLY A 51 11.21 -6.06 16.61
N MET A 52 11.10 -5.08 17.52
CA MET A 52 12.15 -4.76 18.50
C MET A 52 12.46 -5.96 19.42
N ILE A 53 11.41 -6.63 19.92
CA ILE A 53 11.58 -7.82 20.78
C ILE A 53 12.22 -8.95 19.99
N ALA A 54 11.79 -9.19 18.74
CA ALA A 54 12.38 -10.21 17.87
C ALA A 54 13.86 -9.92 17.56
N CYS A 55 14.21 -8.67 17.27
CA CYS A 55 15.60 -8.25 17.05
C CYS A 55 16.47 -8.52 18.29
N GLY A 56 16.04 -8.09 19.47
CA GLY A 56 16.74 -8.37 20.73
C GLY A 56 16.92 -9.87 20.99
N THR A 57 15.87 -10.66 20.78
CA THR A 57 15.92 -12.11 20.93
C THR A 57 16.87 -12.76 19.93
N LEU A 58 16.88 -12.31 18.66
CA LEU A 58 17.79 -12.81 17.62
C LEU A 58 19.25 -12.51 17.94
N VAL A 59 19.55 -11.33 18.52
CA VAL A 59 20.91 -11.04 19.03
C VAL A 59 21.33 -12.03 20.11
N LEU A 60 20.48 -12.24 21.11
CA LEU A 60 20.74 -13.19 22.20
C LEU A 60 20.97 -14.61 21.65
N ILE A 61 20.15 -15.04 20.68
CA ILE A 61 20.32 -16.35 20.04
C ILE A 61 21.65 -16.41 19.25
N ALA A 62 21.99 -15.36 18.51
CA ALA A 62 23.24 -15.31 17.75
C ALA A 62 24.48 -15.36 18.64
N LEU A 63 24.46 -14.66 19.77
CA LEU A 63 25.58 -14.59 20.71
C LEU A 63 25.72 -15.86 21.54
N PHE A 64 24.64 -16.38 22.11
CA PHE A 64 24.70 -17.46 23.12
C PHE A 64 24.29 -18.82 22.59
N LEU A 65 23.48 -18.89 21.52
CA LEU A 65 22.87 -20.13 21.02
C LEU A 65 22.92 -20.26 19.49
N PRO A 66 24.08 -20.02 18.83
CA PRO A 66 24.15 -19.91 17.35
C PRO A 66 23.68 -21.17 16.61
N LYS A 67 23.77 -22.36 17.24
CA LYS A 67 23.25 -23.61 16.66
C LYS A 67 21.73 -23.60 16.46
N LYS A 68 20.98 -22.76 17.18
CA LYS A 68 19.52 -22.66 17.04
C LYS A 68 19.11 -21.90 15.78
N LEU A 69 19.95 -21.01 15.26
CA LEU A 69 19.72 -20.35 13.98
C LEU A 69 19.50 -21.35 12.82
N ASN A 70 19.98 -22.61 12.98
CA ASN A 70 19.80 -23.65 11.97
C ASN A 70 18.35 -24.03 11.73
N ARG A 71 17.49 -23.90 12.73
CA ARG A 71 16.08 -24.28 12.65
C ARG A 71 15.18 -23.10 12.28
N LEU A 72 15.71 -21.88 12.41
CA LEU A 72 14.96 -20.64 12.23
C LEU A 72 14.30 -20.53 10.85
N PRO A 73 14.99 -20.78 9.73
CA PRO A 73 14.35 -20.63 8.43
C PRO A 73 13.16 -21.56 8.22
N ARG A 74 13.28 -22.80 8.66
CA ARG A 74 12.17 -23.76 8.56
C ARG A 74 11.01 -23.37 9.47
N PHE A 75 11.31 -22.84 10.63
CA PHE A 75 10.30 -22.36 11.56
C PHE A 75 9.53 -21.18 10.98
N VAL A 76 10.21 -20.17 10.42
CA VAL A 76 9.59 -19.03 9.74
C VAL A 76 8.72 -19.49 8.56
N ILE A 77 9.25 -20.36 7.70
CA ILE A 77 8.51 -20.87 6.54
C ILE A 77 7.18 -21.52 6.99
N TRP A 78 7.23 -22.41 7.99
CA TRP A 78 6.01 -23.06 8.48
C TRP A 78 5.06 -22.09 9.20
N THR A 79 5.57 -21.09 9.90
CA THR A 79 4.73 -20.04 10.49
C THR A 79 3.96 -19.29 9.38
N LEU A 80 4.63 -18.90 8.30
CA LEU A 80 3.97 -18.21 7.18
C LEU A 80 2.98 -19.11 6.45
N ILE A 81 3.31 -20.40 6.24
CA ILE A 81 2.40 -21.38 5.62
C ILE A 81 1.12 -21.54 6.45
N LEU A 82 1.26 -21.70 7.78
CA LEU A 82 0.12 -21.86 8.68
C LEU A 82 -0.75 -20.61 8.72
N LEU A 83 -0.15 -19.42 8.83
CA LEU A 83 -0.89 -18.16 8.80
C LEU A 83 -1.59 -17.95 7.46
N GLY A 84 -0.93 -18.24 6.33
CA GLY A 84 -1.58 -18.19 5.02
C GLY A 84 -2.71 -19.19 4.86
N GLY A 85 -2.58 -20.37 5.47
CA GLY A 85 -3.67 -21.35 5.53
C GLY A 85 -4.86 -20.84 6.36
N LEU A 86 -4.62 -20.22 7.50
CA LEU A 86 -5.66 -19.59 8.33
C LEU A 86 -6.36 -18.45 7.57
N GLU A 87 -5.61 -17.61 6.89
CA GLU A 87 -6.17 -16.55 6.02
C GLU A 87 -7.01 -17.11 4.88
N ALA A 88 -6.57 -18.19 4.25
CA ALA A 88 -7.35 -18.84 3.19
C ALA A 88 -8.68 -19.42 3.74
N VAL A 89 -8.65 -20.04 4.93
CA VAL A 89 -9.87 -20.50 5.62
C VAL A 89 -10.77 -19.34 5.97
N TYR A 90 -10.21 -18.25 6.53
CA TYR A 90 -10.98 -17.05 6.87
C TYR A 90 -11.67 -16.47 5.63
N GLY A 91 -10.95 -16.38 4.50
CA GLY A 91 -11.51 -15.92 3.24
C GLY A 91 -12.61 -16.83 2.69
N LEU A 92 -12.49 -18.16 2.81
CA LEU A 92 -13.57 -19.09 2.45
C LEU A 92 -14.81 -18.86 3.30
N LEU A 93 -14.66 -18.66 4.60
CA LEU A 93 -15.78 -18.37 5.49
C LEU A 93 -16.48 -17.05 5.14
N GLN A 94 -15.74 -16.05 4.65
CA GLN A 94 -16.32 -14.81 4.11
C GLN A 94 -17.08 -15.06 2.80
N ILE A 95 -16.52 -15.84 1.87
CA ILE A 95 -17.19 -16.17 0.60
C ILE A 95 -18.51 -16.92 0.85
N PHE A 96 -18.53 -17.82 1.84
CA PHE A 96 -19.75 -18.55 2.23
C PHE A 96 -20.71 -17.74 3.13
N GLY A 97 -20.41 -16.48 3.44
CA GLY A 97 -21.25 -15.62 4.27
C GLY A 97 -21.28 -15.99 5.76
N VAL A 98 -20.36 -16.83 6.22
CA VAL A 98 -20.23 -17.20 7.65
C VAL A 98 -19.57 -16.09 8.46
N LEU A 99 -18.62 -15.38 7.85
CA LEU A 99 -17.94 -14.21 8.42
C LEU A 99 -18.20 -12.98 7.56
N GLU A 100 -18.34 -11.84 8.21
CA GLU A 100 -18.47 -10.55 7.54
C GLU A 100 -17.13 -10.10 6.96
N SER A 101 -17.21 -9.41 5.81
CA SER A 101 -16.05 -8.74 5.22
C SER A 101 -15.71 -7.45 5.97
N ASN A 102 -14.44 -7.08 5.98
CA ASN A 102 -13.98 -5.79 6.51
C ASN A 102 -14.22 -4.62 5.53
N HIS A 103 -14.86 -4.86 4.38
CA HIS A 103 -15.11 -3.85 3.35
C HIS A 103 -16.55 -3.91 2.84
N SER A 104 -17.19 -2.74 2.67
CA SER A 104 -18.60 -2.64 2.27
C SER A 104 -18.89 -3.12 0.85
N LEU A 105 -17.90 -3.04 -0.06
CA LEU A 105 -18.07 -3.38 -1.48
C LEU A 105 -17.52 -4.77 -1.86
N PHE A 106 -16.67 -5.37 -1.03
CA PHE A 106 -16.01 -6.63 -1.34
C PHE A 106 -16.37 -7.70 -0.31
N ALA A 107 -16.89 -8.82 -0.78
CA ALA A 107 -17.23 -9.95 0.09
C ALA A 107 -16.00 -10.66 0.68
N LEU A 108 -14.84 -10.58 0.01
CA LEU A 108 -13.62 -11.26 0.40
C LEU A 108 -12.50 -10.25 0.69
N THR A 109 -12.00 -10.26 1.92
CA THR A 109 -10.86 -9.43 2.34
C THR A 109 -9.89 -10.17 3.27
N GLY A 110 -10.25 -11.33 3.80
CA GLY A 110 -9.53 -11.96 4.90
C GLY A 110 -9.50 -11.03 6.12
N THR A 111 -8.39 -11.01 6.84
CA THR A 111 -8.14 -10.03 7.91
C THR A 111 -7.68 -8.67 7.37
N PHE A 112 -7.41 -8.56 6.07
CA PHE A 112 -7.08 -7.32 5.38
C PHE A 112 -8.36 -6.50 5.11
N TYR A 113 -8.18 -5.23 4.77
CA TYR A 113 -9.29 -4.34 4.42
C TYR A 113 -9.58 -4.28 2.91
N ASN A 114 -8.76 -4.98 2.09
CA ASN A 114 -8.87 -4.96 0.63
C ASN A 114 -8.49 -6.32 0.05
N PRO A 115 -9.24 -6.84 -0.93
CA PRO A 115 -8.95 -8.12 -1.58
C PRO A 115 -7.60 -8.17 -2.31
N GLY A 116 -7.07 -7.02 -2.76
CA GLY A 116 -5.78 -6.93 -3.42
C GLY A 116 -4.60 -7.38 -2.54
N PRO A 117 -4.33 -6.69 -1.43
CA PRO A 117 -3.32 -7.08 -0.45
C PRO A 117 -3.50 -8.49 0.12
N TYR A 118 -4.74 -8.89 0.43
CA TYR A 118 -5.07 -10.25 0.85
C TYR A 118 -4.57 -11.30 -0.16
N SER A 119 -4.95 -11.13 -1.43
CA SER A 119 -4.54 -12.02 -2.51
C SER A 119 -3.02 -12.00 -2.73
N GLY A 120 -2.38 -10.84 -2.61
CA GLY A 120 -0.93 -10.68 -2.71
C GLY A 120 -0.17 -11.42 -1.61
N TYR A 121 -0.68 -11.37 -0.37
CA TYR A 121 -0.11 -12.14 0.75
C TYR A 121 -0.21 -13.65 0.50
N LEU A 122 -1.36 -14.15 0.06
CA LEU A 122 -1.54 -15.56 -0.28
C LEU A 122 -0.67 -16.00 -1.46
N ALA A 123 -0.53 -15.13 -2.47
CA ALA A 123 0.36 -15.37 -3.61
C ALA A 123 1.84 -15.51 -3.19
N MET A 124 2.27 -14.76 -2.17
CA MET A 124 3.63 -14.86 -1.59
C MET A 124 3.80 -16.14 -0.77
N VAL A 125 2.78 -16.62 -0.08
CA VAL A 125 2.84 -17.86 0.74
C VAL A 125 2.77 -19.12 -0.12
N LEU A 126 2.07 -19.09 -1.25
CA LEU A 126 1.84 -20.25 -2.12
C LEU A 126 3.12 -20.99 -2.52
N PRO A 127 4.19 -20.33 -3.03
CA PRO A 127 5.43 -21.00 -3.41
C PRO A 127 6.15 -21.65 -2.22
N LEU A 128 6.00 -21.14 -1.00
CA LEU A 128 6.53 -21.79 0.21
C LEU A 128 5.81 -23.11 0.48
N ALA A 129 4.48 -23.12 0.37
CA ALA A 129 3.66 -24.30 0.59
C ALA A 129 3.91 -25.38 -0.49
N ILE A 130 4.06 -24.97 -1.77
CA ILE A 130 4.41 -25.87 -2.87
C ILE A 130 5.79 -26.49 -2.61
N ASP A 131 6.80 -25.72 -2.27
CA ASP A 131 8.15 -26.24 -1.99
C ASP A 131 8.16 -27.24 -0.82
N GLU A 132 7.48 -26.94 0.29
CA GLU A 132 7.39 -27.87 1.43
C GLU A 132 6.57 -29.13 1.08
N ALA A 133 5.53 -29.04 0.27
CA ALA A 133 4.82 -30.20 -0.26
C ALA A 133 5.72 -31.07 -1.11
N MET A 134 6.46 -30.51 -2.06
CA MET A 134 7.40 -31.24 -2.93
C MET A 134 8.53 -31.88 -2.11
N ARG A 135 9.08 -31.17 -1.14
CA ARG A 135 10.14 -31.65 -0.23
C ARG A 135 9.73 -32.90 0.56
N HIS A 136 8.47 -33.00 0.92
CA HIS A 136 7.94 -34.09 1.75
C HIS A 136 7.16 -35.15 0.95
N TYR A 137 6.98 -34.96 -0.35
CA TYR A 137 6.19 -35.84 -1.24
C TYR A 137 6.59 -37.32 -1.14
N ARG A 138 7.89 -37.65 -1.27
CA ARG A 138 8.37 -39.05 -1.25
C ARG A 138 8.18 -39.72 0.10
N ARG A 139 8.16 -38.97 1.20
CA ARG A 139 8.08 -39.49 2.57
C ARG A 139 6.65 -39.54 3.11
N LYS A 140 5.68 -38.95 2.42
CA LYS A 140 4.24 -38.88 2.78
C LYS A 140 4.02 -38.55 4.26
N LYS A 141 4.82 -37.64 4.83
CA LYS A 141 4.71 -37.19 6.22
C LYS A 141 3.54 -36.23 6.39
N MET A 142 3.05 -36.04 7.63
CA MET A 142 2.03 -35.03 7.97
C MET A 142 2.33 -33.66 7.36
N ALA A 143 3.60 -33.25 7.32
CA ALA A 143 4.03 -32.01 6.70
C ALA A 143 3.67 -31.93 5.21
N TYR A 144 3.70 -33.05 4.47
CA TYR A 144 3.25 -33.09 3.07
C TYR A 144 1.76 -32.76 2.96
N TYR A 145 0.93 -33.45 3.74
CA TYR A 145 -0.52 -33.24 3.67
C TYR A 145 -0.91 -31.85 4.16
N ALA A 146 -0.28 -31.36 5.23
CA ALA A 146 -0.52 -30.00 5.73
C ALA A 146 -0.19 -28.93 4.68
N ALA A 147 0.98 -29.02 4.03
CA ALA A 147 1.36 -28.09 2.97
C ALA A 147 0.43 -28.20 1.75
N LEU A 148 0.06 -29.43 1.36
CA LEU A 148 -0.87 -29.65 0.24
C LEU A 148 -2.25 -29.05 0.50
N VAL A 149 -2.78 -29.23 1.72
CA VAL A 149 -4.06 -28.61 2.12
C VAL A 149 -3.98 -27.09 2.01
N VAL A 150 -2.90 -26.47 2.47
CA VAL A 150 -2.73 -25.01 2.35
C VAL A 150 -2.65 -24.58 0.88
N VAL A 151 -1.93 -25.33 0.02
CA VAL A 151 -1.89 -25.07 -1.43
C VAL A 151 -3.31 -25.08 -2.01
N MET A 152 -4.10 -26.11 -1.70
CA MET A 152 -5.46 -26.25 -2.21
C MET A 152 -6.37 -25.13 -1.71
N LEU A 153 -6.30 -24.79 -0.43
CA LEU A 153 -7.07 -23.69 0.15
C LEU A 153 -6.75 -22.34 -0.54
N ILE A 154 -5.46 -22.04 -0.73
CA ILE A 154 -5.04 -20.80 -1.40
C ILE A 154 -5.55 -20.79 -2.86
N LEU A 155 -5.41 -21.89 -3.59
CA LEU A 155 -5.87 -21.98 -4.99
C LEU A 155 -7.39 -21.84 -5.11
N CYS A 156 -8.18 -22.30 -4.13
CA CYS A 156 -9.62 -22.11 -4.10
C CYS A 156 -10.04 -20.66 -3.90
N VAL A 157 -9.31 -19.91 -3.06
CA VAL A 157 -9.68 -18.55 -2.66
C VAL A 157 -9.12 -17.48 -3.62
N LEU A 158 -7.92 -17.71 -4.16
CA LEU A 158 -7.18 -16.72 -4.95
C LEU A 158 -7.98 -16.14 -6.15
N PRO A 159 -8.77 -16.93 -6.91
CA PRO A 159 -9.60 -16.39 -7.99
C PRO A 159 -10.66 -15.41 -7.51
N ALA A 160 -11.30 -15.68 -6.36
CA ALA A 160 -12.35 -14.83 -5.79
C ALA A 160 -11.85 -13.44 -5.35
N GLY A 161 -10.56 -13.30 -5.05
CA GLY A 161 -9.92 -12.02 -4.74
C GLY A 161 -9.80 -11.05 -5.92
N MET A 162 -10.09 -11.51 -7.16
CA MET A 162 -10.09 -10.70 -8.40
C MET A 162 -8.86 -9.80 -8.58
N SER A 163 -7.71 -10.23 -8.03
CA SER A 163 -6.44 -9.49 -8.09
C SER A 163 -5.52 -10.04 -9.18
N ARG A 164 -5.51 -9.37 -10.34
CA ARG A 164 -4.68 -9.74 -11.50
C ARG A 164 -3.18 -9.81 -11.14
N ALA A 165 -2.71 -8.84 -10.35
CA ALA A 165 -1.33 -8.79 -9.86
C ALA A 165 -0.97 -10.03 -9.02
N ALA A 166 -1.88 -10.45 -8.13
CA ALA A 166 -1.67 -11.64 -7.30
C ALA A 166 -1.70 -12.93 -8.13
N TRP A 167 -2.57 -13.03 -9.14
CA TRP A 167 -2.60 -14.20 -10.04
C TRP A 167 -1.31 -14.34 -10.82
N LEU A 168 -0.80 -13.23 -11.37
CA LEU A 168 0.47 -13.21 -12.09
C LEU A 168 1.64 -13.60 -11.17
N ALA A 169 1.68 -13.02 -9.96
CA ALA A 169 2.70 -13.31 -8.95
C ALA A 169 2.66 -14.78 -8.51
N ALA A 170 1.46 -15.31 -8.20
CA ALA A 170 1.26 -16.71 -7.81
C ALA A 170 1.65 -17.68 -8.93
N GLY A 171 1.20 -17.41 -10.15
CA GLY A 171 1.50 -18.26 -11.32
C GLY A 171 2.99 -18.31 -11.63
N ALA A 172 3.63 -17.15 -11.78
CA ALA A 172 5.07 -17.06 -12.10
C ALA A 172 5.94 -17.69 -11.02
N SER A 173 5.65 -17.40 -9.74
CA SER A 173 6.44 -17.96 -8.62
C SER A 173 6.22 -19.46 -8.43
N SER A 174 4.99 -19.96 -8.68
CA SER A 174 4.71 -21.40 -8.64
C SER A 174 5.44 -22.15 -9.75
N LEU A 175 5.40 -21.64 -10.98
CA LEU A 175 6.17 -22.18 -12.10
C LEU A 175 7.68 -22.18 -11.83
N TYR A 176 8.20 -21.10 -11.26
CA TYR A 176 9.60 -21.03 -10.84
C TYR A 176 9.96 -22.14 -9.83
N VAL A 177 9.13 -22.34 -8.77
CA VAL A 177 9.38 -23.38 -7.78
C VAL A 177 9.31 -24.77 -8.40
N LEU A 178 8.34 -25.03 -9.27
CA LEU A 178 8.21 -26.31 -9.98
C LEU A 178 9.40 -26.55 -10.92
N ASP A 179 9.85 -25.52 -11.63
CA ASP A 179 11.07 -25.62 -12.46
C ASP A 179 12.32 -26.00 -11.65
N ARG A 180 12.47 -25.42 -10.45
CA ARG A 180 13.55 -25.78 -9.52
C ARG A 180 13.51 -27.24 -9.07
N TRP A 181 12.34 -27.86 -9.01
CA TRP A 181 12.18 -29.27 -8.64
C TRP A 181 12.31 -30.23 -9.83
N TYR A 182 11.79 -29.86 -10.99
CA TYR A 182 11.77 -30.73 -12.17
C TYR A 182 12.89 -30.46 -13.18
N GLY A 183 13.56 -29.30 -13.08
CA GLY A 183 14.68 -28.94 -13.96
C GLY A 183 14.26 -28.68 -15.41
N TRP A 184 13.05 -28.17 -15.65
CA TRP A 184 12.56 -27.95 -17.02
C TRP A 184 13.45 -27.05 -17.86
N HIS A 185 14.11 -26.05 -17.23
CA HIS A 185 15.06 -25.16 -17.90
C HIS A 185 16.25 -25.90 -18.51
N THR A 186 16.68 -27.06 -17.96
CA THR A 186 17.76 -27.88 -18.52
C THR A 186 17.31 -28.64 -19.77
N CYS A 187 16.04 -28.97 -19.87
CA CYS A 187 15.46 -29.63 -21.03
C CYS A 187 15.27 -28.66 -22.21
N LEU A 188 15.04 -27.36 -21.95
CA LEU A 188 14.86 -26.35 -22.99
C LEU A 188 16.14 -26.16 -23.85
N GLY A 189 17.33 -26.32 -23.27
CA GLY A 189 18.61 -26.26 -23.98
C GLY A 189 18.86 -27.43 -24.95
N ALA A 190 18.17 -28.55 -24.77
CA ALA A 190 18.29 -29.74 -25.60
C ALA A 190 17.21 -29.86 -26.70
N ILE A 191 16.25 -28.94 -26.73
CA ILE A 191 15.07 -29.05 -27.59
C ILE A 191 15.27 -28.19 -28.86
N GLN A 192 15.54 -28.91 -29.99
CA GLN A 192 15.50 -28.37 -31.35
C GLN A 192 14.12 -27.74 -31.67
N LYS A 193 13.71 -27.61 -32.92
CA LYS A 193 12.50 -26.93 -33.43
C LYS A 193 11.22 -27.06 -32.57
N ARG A 194 10.99 -28.19 -31.87
CA ARG A 194 9.82 -28.39 -30.97
C ARG A 194 9.86 -27.48 -29.74
N GLY A 195 11.04 -27.19 -29.18
CA GLY A 195 11.17 -26.30 -28.01
C GLY A 195 10.88 -24.85 -28.32
N ILE A 196 11.28 -24.40 -29.52
CA ILE A 196 10.92 -23.06 -30.00
C ILE A 196 9.40 -22.95 -30.13
N MET A 197 8.75 -23.98 -30.63
CA MET A 197 7.29 -24.02 -30.78
C MET A 197 6.58 -23.99 -29.41
N ILE A 198 7.04 -24.77 -28.43
CA ILE A 198 6.52 -24.75 -27.05
C ILE A 198 6.72 -23.38 -26.40
N LEU A 199 7.90 -22.79 -26.57
CA LEU A 199 8.21 -21.44 -26.06
C LEU A 199 7.29 -20.39 -26.70
N LEU A 200 7.13 -20.41 -28.02
CA LEU A 200 6.25 -19.48 -28.73
C LEU A 200 4.78 -19.67 -28.33
N THR A 201 4.31 -20.89 -28.20
CA THR A 201 2.94 -21.18 -27.70
C THR A 201 2.77 -20.68 -26.28
N GLY A 202 3.75 -20.92 -25.41
CA GLY A 202 3.75 -20.39 -24.03
C GLY A 202 3.71 -18.86 -23.99
N LEU A 203 4.50 -18.19 -24.82
CA LEU A 203 4.50 -16.72 -24.94
C LEU A 203 3.17 -16.18 -25.47
N ILE A 204 2.59 -16.81 -26.49
CA ILE A 204 1.28 -16.43 -27.04
C ILE A 204 0.18 -16.62 -25.99
N THR A 205 0.18 -17.76 -25.28
CA THR A 205 -0.79 -18.03 -24.21
C THR A 205 -0.65 -17.01 -23.08
N LEU A 206 0.59 -16.67 -22.67
CA LEU A 206 0.86 -15.65 -21.67
C LEU A 206 0.39 -14.28 -22.14
N ALA A 207 0.69 -13.90 -23.39
CA ALA A 207 0.25 -12.63 -23.97
C ALA A 207 -1.29 -12.54 -24.05
N ALA A 208 -1.96 -13.63 -24.44
CA ALA A 208 -3.42 -13.72 -24.46
C ALA A 208 -4.02 -13.61 -23.04
N ALA A 209 -3.41 -14.27 -22.05
CA ALA A 209 -3.84 -14.18 -20.65
C ALA A 209 -3.67 -12.77 -20.10
N VAL A 210 -2.52 -12.12 -20.33
CA VAL A 210 -2.25 -10.73 -19.91
C VAL A 210 -3.19 -9.77 -20.63
N GLY A 211 -3.41 -9.93 -21.94
CA GLY A 211 -4.35 -9.13 -22.72
C GLY A 211 -5.79 -9.29 -22.22
N GLY A 212 -6.23 -10.53 -21.94
CA GLY A 212 -7.53 -10.79 -21.34
C GLY A 212 -7.70 -10.15 -19.96
N MET A 213 -6.68 -10.24 -19.10
CA MET A 213 -6.68 -9.58 -17.80
C MET A 213 -6.71 -8.05 -17.91
N TYR A 214 -6.07 -7.47 -18.95
CA TYR A 214 -6.15 -6.04 -19.22
C TYR A 214 -7.57 -5.62 -19.57
N LEU A 215 -8.21 -6.33 -20.50
CA LEU A 215 -9.57 -6.03 -20.99
C LEU A 215 -10.65 -6.17 -19.88
N MET A 216 -10.46 -7.05 -18.92
CA MET A 216 -11.41 -7.24 -17.80
C MET A 216 -11.60 -5.99 -16.93
N LYS A 217 -10.59 -5.12 -16.78
CA LYS A 217 -10.63 -3.90 -15.97
C LYS A 217 -9.77 -2.80 -16.64
N LYS A 218 -10.12 -2.43 -17.87
CA LYS A 218 -9.37 -1.50 -18.70
C LYS A 218 -9.13 -0.15 -18.00
N ASP A 219 -10.18 0.49 -17.52
CA ASP A 219 -10.09 1.81 -16.87
C ASP A 219 -9.14 1.80 -15.64
N SER A 220 -9.14 0.70 -14.88
CA SER A 220 -8.21 0.55 -13.75
C SER A 220 -6.76 0.31 -14.19
N ALA A 221 -6.53 -0.27 -15.37
CA ALA A 221 -5.18 -0.44 -15.91
C ALA A 221 -4.66 0.88 -16.50
N ASP A 222 -5.49 1.55 -17.29
CA ASP A 222 -5.17 2.85 -17.89
C ASP A 222 -4.91 3.90 -16.81
N GLY A 223 -5.72 3.91 -15.73
CA GLY A 223 -5.49 4.78 -14.58
C GLY A 223 -4.12 4.55 -13.92
N ARG A 224 -3.68 3.29 -13.77
CA ARG A 224 -2.32 3.00 -13.26
C ARG A 224 -1.22 3.45 -14.21
N LEU A 225 -1.42 3.28 -15.51
CA LEU A 225 -0.45 3.76 -16.51
C LEU A 225 -0.31 5.28 -16.48
N LEU A 226 -1.41 6.02 -16.29
CA LEU A 226 -1.37 7.48 -16.09
C LEU A 226 -0.59 7.83 -14.80
N ILE A 227 -0.90 7.16 -13.67
CA ILE A 227 -0.18 7.37 -12.41
C ILE A 227 1.33 7.14 -12.60
N TRP A 228 1.72 6.07 -13.29
CA TRP A 228 3.13 5.76 -13.54
C TRP A 228 3.80 6.79 -14.44
N ARG A 229 3.10 7.24 -15.49
CA ARG A 229 3.61 8.27 -16.39
C ARG A 229 3.88 9.57 -15.65
N VAL A 230 2.91 10.08 -14.90
CA VAL A 230 3.03 11.32 -14.13
C VAL A 230 4.14 11.21 -13.08
N ALA A 231 4.13 10.14 -12.28
CA ALA A 231 5.13 9.93 -11.23
C ALA A 231 6.56 9.77 -11.79
N LEU A 232 6.73 9.06 -12.92
CA LEU A 232 8.03 8.92 -13.58
C LEU A 232 8.49 10.24 -14.21
N ASN A 233 7.58 11.00 -14.83
CA ASN A 233 7.92 12.31 -15.40
C ASN A 233 8.50 13.22 -14.32
N GLU A 234 7.86 13.28 -13.14
CA GLU A 234 8.34 14.10 -12.03
C GLU A 234 9.66 13.58 -11.44
N ALA A 235 9.75 12.28 -11.16
CA ALA A 235 10.96 11.67 -10.64
C ALA A 235 12.19 11.84 -11.56
N LEU A 236 11.97 11.94 -12.89
CA LEU A 236 13.04 12.14 -13.87
C LEU A 236 13.49 13.60 -13.97
N LYS A 237 12.66 14.58 -13.57
CA LYS A 237 13.08 15.99 -13.48
C LYS A 237 14.17 16.16 -12.43
N SER A 238 14.05 15.44 -11.28
CA SER A 238 14.99 15.51 -10.14
C SER A 238 15.36 14.13 -9.61
N PRO A 239 16.15 13.29 -10.34
CA PRO A 239 16.32 11.88 -10.05
C PRO A 239 17.08 11.57 -8.74
N PHE A 240 17.79 12.53 -8.17
CA PHE A 240 18.51 12.39 -6.90
C PHE A 240 17.80 13.04 -5.72
N GLU A 241 16.69 13.72 -5.96
CA GLU A 241 15.92 14.38 -4.92
C GLU A 241 15.27 13.35 -4.00
N ILE A 242 15.29 13.65 -2.72
CA ILE A 242 14.61 12.87 -1.67
C ILE A 242 13.55 13.79 -1.09
N GLN A 243 12.29 13.38 -1.18
CA GLN A 243 11.19 14.12 -0.60
C GLN A 243 11.35 14.22 0.92
N ASP A 244 10.88 15.32 1.49
CA ASP A 244 10.89 15.50 2.95
C ASP A 244 10.15 14.31 3.61
N GLY A 245 10.70 13.80 4.70
CA GLY A 245 10.17 12.59 5.36
C GLY A 245 8.75 12.71 5.92
N ASP A 246 8.18 13.91 5.95
CA ASP A 246 6.78 14.16 6.30
C ASP A 246 5.86 14.22 5.07
N VAL A 247 6.38 14.36 3.86
CA VAL A 247 5.60 14.32 2.62
C VAL A 247 5.21 12.88 2.30
N ASN A 248 3.92 12.64 2.01
CA ASN A 248 3.46 11.35 1.53
C ASN A 248 3.30 11.33 0.00
N PHE A 249 3.11 10.13 -0.55
CA PHE A 249 2.97 9.95 -2.01
C PHE A 249 1.78 10.75 -2.57
N SER A 250 0.64 10.81 -1.87
CA SER A 250 -0.57 11.49 -2.36
C SER A 250 -0.31 12.99 -2.58
N ALA A 251 0.42 13.64 -1.67
CA ALA A 251 0.79 15.05 -1.81
C ALA A 251 1.75 15.27 -2.98
N ALA A 252 2.86 14.53 -3.01
CA ALA A 252 3.86 14.63 -4.09
C ALA A 252 3.27 14.32 -5.47
N TYR A 253 2.46 13.28 -5.57
CA TYR A 253 1.78 12.93 -6.81
C TYR A 253 0.75 13.99 -7.23
N GLY A 254 -0.01 14.54 -6.28
CA GLY A 254 -1.01 15.57 -6.57
C GLY A 254 -0.38 16.82 -7.17
N GLU A 255 0.78 17.26 -6.69
CA GLU A 255 1.56 18.35 -7.26
C GLU A 255 2.10 17.97 -8.65
N ALA A 256 2.73 16.81 -8.77
CA ALA A 256 3.22 16.30 -10.05
C ALA A 256 2.11 16.17 -11.12
N GLN A 257 0.88 15.78 -10.74
CA GLN A 257 -0.26 15.71 -11.67
C GLN A 257 -0.74 17.09 -12.10
N GLU A 258 -0.75 18.06 -11.19
CA GLU A 258 -1.08 19.47 -11.49
C GLU A 258 -0.09 20.04 -12.51
N ASP A 259 1.21 19.86 -12.29
CA ASP A 259 2.27 20.31 -13.18
C ASP A 259 2.20 19.60 -14.54
N TYR A 260 2.04 18.27 -14.52
CA TYR A 260 1.94 17.48 -15.75
C TYR A 260 0.79 17.96 -16.65
N PHE A 261 -0.40 18.17 -16.09
CA PHE A 261 -1.54 18.63 -16.88
C PHE A 261 -1.46 20.11 -17.27
N SER A 262 -0.80 20.95 -16.50
CA SER A 262 -0.56 22.34 -16.85
C SER A 262 0.43 22.48 -18.01
N GLU A 263 1.47 21.64 -18.05
CA GLU A 263 2.52 21.65 -19.08
C GLU A 263 2.09 20.97 -20.39
N HIS A 264 1.39 19.83 -20.31
CA HIS A 264 1.10 18.96 -21.46
C HIS A 264 -0.37 19.00 -21.90
N GLY A 265 -1.26 19.59 -21.09
CA GLY A 265 -2.70 19.40 -21.24
C GLY A 265 -3.14 17.97 -20.94
N TYR A 266 -4.36 17.63 -21.28
CA TYR A 266 -4.92 16.29 -21.07
C TYR A 266 -5.84 15.88 -22.22
N THR A 267 -5.89 14.58 -22.50
CA THR A 267 -6.86 13.98 -23.41
C THR A 267 -8.16 13.70 -22.67
N GLU A 268 -9.27 13.51 -23.38
CA GLU A 268 -10.56 13.14 -22.79
C GLU A 268 -10.47 11.82 -21.98
N SER A 269 -9.65 10.87 -22.45
CA SER A 269 -9.42 9.62 -21.72
C SER A 269 -8.65 9.84 -20.41
N GLU A 270 -7.62 10.70 -20.41
CA GLU A 270 -6.85 11.04 -19.20
C GLU A 270 -7.69 11.80 -18.19
N GLU A 271 -8.51 12.75 -18.67
CA GLU A 271 -9.49 13.46 -17.83
C GLU A 271 -10.42 12.49 -17.09
N ARG A 272 -10.92 11.48 -17.79
CA ARG A 272 -11.84 10.48 -17.22
C ARG A 272 -11.18 9.57 -16.21
N ILE A 273 -9.92 9.15 -16.44
CA ILE A 273 -9.22 8.19 -15.57
C ILE A 273 -8.40 8.84 -14.47
N ALA A 274 -8.10 10.14 -14.56
CA ALA A 274 -7.37 10.87 -13.53
C ALA A 274 -8.03 10.73 -12.16
N GLY A 275 -7.21 10.64 -11.13
CA GLY A 275 -7.63 10.43 -9.76
C GLY A 275 -6.64 10.97 -8.74
N THR A 276 -6.94 10.79 -7.48
CA THR A 276 -6.11 11.16 -6.32
C THR A 276 -5.65 9.89 -5.60
N PRO A 277 -4.63 9.19 -6.13
CA PRO A 277 -4.18 7.94 -5.53
C PRO A 277 -3.33 8.18 -4.28
N ASP A 278 -3.49 7.30 -3.28
CA ASP A 278 -2.62 7.27 -2.10
C ASP A 278 -1.31 6.52 -2.36
N PHE A 279 -1.26 5.75 -3.44
CA PHE A 279 -0.11 4.91 -3.82
C PHE A 279 0.09 4.90 -5.33
N ALA A 280 1.35 4.72 -5.78
CA ALA A 280 1.66 4.55 -7.19
C ALA A 280 1.14 3.24 -7.80
N PHE A 281 0.69 2.27 -6.98
CA PHE A 281 0.43 0.88 -7.39
C PHE A 281 1.63 0.23 -8.09
N ASN A 282 2.82 0.74 -7.79
CA ASN A 282 4.13 0.22 -8.19
C ASN A 282 5.16 0.74 -7.17
N GLU A 283 5.65 -0.13 -6.32
CA GLU A 283 6.58 0.24 -5.24
C GLU A 283 7.91 0.79 -5.77
N TYR A 284 8.34 0.36 -6.94
CA TYR A 284 9.61 0.83 -7.54
C TYR A 284 9.48 2.28 -8.01
N ILE A 285 8.38 2.61 -8.69
CA ILE A 285 8.10 4.00 -9.12
C ILE A 285 7.87 4.89 -7.89
N GLN A 286 7.11 4.39 -6.91
CA GLN A 286 6.86 5.15 -5.68
C GLN A 286 8.17 5.42 -4.93
N MET A 287 9.05 4.42 -4.80
CA MET A 287 10.36 4.58 -4.17
C MET A 287 11.24 5.57 -4.95
N PHE A 288 11.13 5.59 -6.28
CA PHE A 288 11.89 6.52 -7.12
C PHE A 288 11.40 7.97 -6.94
N LEU A 289 10.07 8.20 -6.95
CA LEU A 289 9.50 9.54 -6.73
C LEU A 289 9.81 10.07 -5.31
N MET A 290 9.70 9.20 -4.29
CA MET A 290 9.81 9.63 -2.89
C MET A 290 11.25 9.68 -2.37
N GLY A 291 12.13 8.82 -2.87
CA GLY A 291 13.48 8.66 -2.34
C GLY A 291 14.59 8.72 -3.39
N GLY A 292 14.25 9.10 -4.61
CA GLY A 292 15.18 9.20 -5.73
C GLY A 292 15.80 7.87 -6.15
N VAL A 293 16.75 7.93 -7.06
CA VAL A 293 17.47 6.77 -7.60
C VAL A 293 18.25 6.01 -6.52
N ILE A 294 18.66 6.69 -5.45
CA ILE A 294 19.44 6.07 -4.36
C ILE A 294 18.55 5.08 -3.61
N ALA A 295 17.37 5.50 -3.17
CA ALA A 295 16.44 4.64 -2.44
C ALA A 295 15.95 3.47 -3.31
N LEU A 296 15.62 3.73 -4.58
CA LEU A 296 15.28 2.68 -5.55
C LEU A 296 16.41 1.66 -5.68
N THR A 297 17.65 2.10 -5.86
CA THR A 297 18.81 1.22 -6.01
C THR A 297 19.01 0.37 -4.75
N LEU A 298 18.93 0.97 -3.56
CA LEU A 298 19.03 0.24 -2.29
C LEU A 298 17.95 -0.82 -2.16
N MET A 299 16.70 -0.50 -2.49
CA MET A 299 15.59 -1.46 -2.46
C MET A 299 15.84 -2.64 -3.42
N VAL A 300 16.24 -2.35 -4.66
CA VAL A 300 16.54 -3.39 -5.66
C VAL A 300 17.74 -4.25 -5.23
N CYS A 301 18.78 -3.65 -4.65
CA CYS A 301 19.93 -4.38 -4.09
C CYS A 301 19.53 -5.30 -2.93
N VAL A 302 18.66 -4.85 -2.01
CA VAL A 302 18.18 -5.69 -0.89
C VAL A 302 17.37 -6.87 -1.43
N ILE A 303 16.41 -6.62 -2.31
CA ILE A 303 15.58 -7.67 -2.91
C ILE A 303 16.44 -8.66 -3.73
N GLY A 304 17.31 -8.13 -4.60
CA GLY A 304 18.17 -8.94 -5.46
C GLY A 304 19.16 -9.79 -4.68
N SER A 305 19.78 -9.24 -3.63
CA SER A 305 20.69 -10.00 -2.76
C SER A 305 19.95 -11.07 -1.96
N ALA A 306 18.78 -10.77 -1.40
CA ALA A 306 17.95 -11.76 -0.70
C ALA A 306 17.54 -12.90 -1.64
N PHE A 307 17.11 -12.58 -2.86
CA PHE A 307 16.81 -13.57 -3.90
C PHE A 307 18.03 -14.43 -4.25
N TYR A 308 19.18 -13.81 -4.49
CA TYR A 308 20.44 -14.50 -4.81
C TYR A 308 20.86 -15.48 -3.71
N PHE A 309 20.88 -15.06 -2.45
CA PHE A 309 21.24 -15.93 -1.33
C PHE A 309 20.22 -17.04 -1.11
N SER A 310 18.94 -16.75 -1.32
CA SER A 310 17.86 -17.74 -1.27
C SER A 310 18.03 -18.82 -2.35
N CYS A 311 18.42 -18.45 -3.57
CA CYS A 311 18.69 -19.39 -4.67
C CYS A 311 19.87 -20.32 -4.38
N LYS A 312 20.93 -19.82 -3.71
CA LYS A 312 22.11 -20.62 -3.32
C LYS A 312 21.85 -21.59 -2.18
N ARG A 313 20.80 -21.35 -1.41
CA ARG A 313 20.36 -22.26 -0.37
C ARG A 313 19.84 -23.54 -1.01
N SER A 314 20.53 -24.66 -0.79
CA SER A 314 20.24 -25.92 -1.44
C SER A 314 18.79 -26.40 -1.29
N ASN A 315 18.27 -27.00 -2.36
CA ASN A 315 17.08 -27.84 -2.43
C ASN A 315 15.74 -27.15 -2.18
N GLY A 316 15.26 -26.46 -3.17
CA GLY A 316 13.88 -25.98 -3.27
C GLY A 316 13.81 -24.47 -3.42
N GLY A 317 12.98 -24.02 -4.32
CA GLY A 317 12.81 -22.62 -4.67
C GLY A 317 11.81 -21.87 -3.80
N GLY A 318 11.35 -22.42 -2.65
CA GLY A 318 10.24 -21.85 -1.88
C GLY A 318 10.46 -20.41 -1.44
N THR A 319 11.58 -20.13 -0.75
CA THR A 319 11.90 -18.77 -0.28
C THR A 319 12.17 -17.82 -1.45
N SER A 320 12.95 -18.25 -2.45
CA SER A 320 13.18 -17.44 -3.67
C SER A 320 11.90 -17.26 -4.48
N GLY A 321 11.04 -18.28 -4.58
CA GLY A 321 9.71 -18.17 -5.18
C GLY A 321 8.81 -17.17 -4.45
N ALA A 322 8.83 -17.14 -3.11
CA ALA A 322 8.07 -16.18 -2.33
C ALA A 322 8.59 -14.74 -2.52
N LEU A 323 9.91 -14.54 -2.56
CA LEU A 323 10.51 -13.24 -2.88
C LEU A 323 10.19 -12.79 -4.31
N LEU A 324 10.20 -13.71 -5.28
CA LEU A 324 9.78 -13.44 -6.66
C LEU A 324 8.31 -13.03 -6.72
N SER A 325 7.44 -13.76 -6.02
CA SER A 325 6.01 -13.42 -5.91
C SER A 325 5.81 -12.02 -5.34
N ALA A 326 6.48 -11.72 -4.23
CA ALA A 326 6.44 -10.41 -3.59
C ALA A 326 6.91 -9.29 -4.55
N SER A 327 8.01 -9.51 -5.28
CA SER A 327 8.56 -8.54 -6.24
C SER A 327 7.62 -8.28 -7.42
N ILE A 328 7.01 -9.32 -7.98
CA ILE A 328 6.01 -9.18 -9.05
C ILE A 328 4.77 -8.45 -8.53
N PHE A 329 4.30 -8.81 -7.34
CA PHE A 329 3.15 -8.14 -6.75
C PHE A 329 3.44 -6.67 -6.42
N ALA A 330 4.63 -6.33 -5.94
CA ALA A 330 5.10 -4.97 -5.68
C ALA A 330 5.20 -4.12 -6.96
N PHE A 331 5.43 -4.73 -8.13
CA PHE A 331 5.42 -4.02 -9.41
C PHE A 331 4.02 -3.57 -9.84
N PHE A 332 2.96 -4.25 -9.38
CA PHE A 332 1.58 -3.94 -9.77
C PHE A 332 0.68 -3.54 -8.60
N SER A 333 1.22 -3.32 -7.39
CA SER A 333 0.46 -3.05 -6.17
C SER A 333 1.29 -2.26 -5.16
N TYR A 334 0.79 -2.15 -3.92
CA TYR A 334 1.39 -1.38 -2.82
C TYR A 334 1.63 -2.22 -1.55
N PRO A 335 2.29 -3.40 -1.63
CA PRO A 335 2.41 -4.33 -0.50
C PRO A 335 3.23 -3.78 0.67
N PHE A 336 4.19 -2.88 0.43
CA PHE A 336 5.06 -2.36 1.49
C PHE A 336 4.39 -1.30 2.39
N HIS A 337 3.14 -0.94 2.07
CA HIS A 337 2.28 -0.14 2.93
C HIS A 337 1.38 -0.98 3.85
N ILE A 338 1.41 -2.32 3.70
CA ILE A 338 0.60 -3.25 4.46
C ILE A 338 1.47 -3.98 5.51
N PRO A 339 1.27 -3.73 6.82
CA PRO A 339 2.14 -4.27 7.88
C PRO A 339 2.30 -5.78 7.86
N ALA A 340 1.23 -6.53 7.59
CA ALA A 340 1.27 -7.99 7.50
C ALA A 340 2.15 -8.49 6.34
N PHE A 341 2.11 -7.79 5.20
CA PHE A 341 2.97 -8.12 4.06
C PHE A 341 4.43 -7.76 4.35
N VAL A 342 4.68 -6.58 4.93
CA VAL A 342 6.02 -6.13 5.33
C VAL A 342 6.64 -7.10 6.33
N ALA A 343 5.89 -7.55 7.33
CA ALA A 343 6.34 -8.53 8.30
C ALA A 343 6.80 -9.84 7.64
N ALA A 344 5.95 -10.41 6.78
CA ALA A 344 6.26 -11.65 6.07
C ALA A 344 7.45 -11.48 5.13
N PHE A 345 7.48 -10.40 4.34
CA PHE A 345 8.58 -10.08 3.44
C PHE A 345 9.91 -9.89 4.18
N THR A 346 9.91 -9.13 5.28
CA THR A 346 11.11 -8.92 6.11
C THR A 346 11.64 -10.23 6.70
N LEU A 347 10.74 -11.12 7.15
CA LEU A 347 11.12 -12.44 7.62
C LEU A 347 11.73 -13.29 6.49
N LEU A 348 11.20 -13.23 5.26
CA LEU A 348 11.77 -13.93 4.10
C LEU A 348 13.15 -13.40 3.73
N VAL A 349 13.31 -12.07 3.68
CA VAL A 349 14.62 -11.42 3.46
C VAL A 349 15.60 -11.87 4.55
N PHE A 350 15.20 -11.81 5.81
CA PHE A 350 16.04 -12.20 6.94
C PHE A 350 16.53 -13.65 6.83
N ILE A 351 15.62 -14.62 6.60
CA ILE A 351 16.02 -16.03 6.49
C ILE A 351 16.90 -16.32 5.27
N SER A 352 16.82 -15.51 4.22
CA SER A 352 17.69 -15.61 3.04
C SER A 352 19.16 -15.31 3.39
N PHE A 353 19.40 -14.39 4.33
CA PHE A 353 20.74 -14.04 4.78
C PHE A 353 21.27 -14.92 5.92
N VAL A 354 20.41 -15.64 6.65
CA VAL A 354 20.84 -16.45 7.83
C VAL A 354 21.95 -17.44 7.49
N ASP A 355 21.86 -18.14 6.37
CA ASP A 355 22.86 -19.14 5.98
C ASP A 355 24.20 -18.51 5.59
N TYR A 356 24.15 -17.31 4.97
CA TYR A 356 25.36 -16.53 4.65
C TYR A 356 26.06 -16.04 5.93
N PHE A 357 25.31 -15.49 6.88
CA PHE A 357 25.85 -15.07 8.18
C PHE A 357 26.44 -16.24 8.96
N ARG A 358 25.86 -17.44 8.87
CA ARG A 358 26.39 -18.65 9.48
C ARG A 358 27.71 -19.11 8.88
N TYR A 359 27.82 -19.02 7.54
CA TYR A 359 29.06 -19.30 6.86
C TYR A 359 30.17 -18.35 7.32
N LEU A 360 29.91 -17.06 7.37
CA LEU A 360 30.85 -16.04 7.83
C LEU A 360 31.19 -16.18 9.32
N HIS A 361 30.22 -16.55 10.15
CA HIS A 361 30.45 -16.81 11.58
C HIS A 361 31.39 -18.01 11.83
N LYS A 362 31.32 -19.04 11.00
CA LYS A 362 32.20 -20.21 11.07
C LYS A 362 33.68 -19.83 10.79
N GLN A 363 33.93 -18.76 10.03
CA GLN A 363 35.27 -18.23 9.77
C GLN A 363 35.82 -17.34 10.89
N SER A 364 35.10 -17.18 12.03
CA SER A 364 35.51 -16.38 13.19
C SER A 364 35.89 -14.92 12.90
N ASN A 365 35.33 -14.35 11.83
CA ASN A 365 35.64 -12.98 11.43
C ASN A 365 34.95 -11.96 12.35
N PRO A 366 35.68 -11.14 13.13
CA PRO A 366 35.11 -10.17 14.08
C PRO A 366 34.31 -9.07 13.37
N PHE A 367 34.67 -8.70 12.14
CA PHE A 367 33.95 -7.69 11.36
C PHE A 367 32.52 -8.12 11.01
N VAL A 368 32.30 -9.42 10.80
CA VAL A 368 30.96 -9.96 10.53
C VAL A 368 30.07 -9.88 11.77
N ARG A 369 30.61 -10.17 12.95
CA ARG A 369 29.88 -10.02 14.23
C ARG A 369 29.51 -8.56 14.46
N LEU A 370 30.45 -7.64 14.21
CA LEU A 370 30.22 -6.21 14.33
C LEU A 370 29.14 -5.75 13.35
N GLY A 371 29.19 -6.16 12.07
CA GLY A 371 28.19 -5.84 11.07
C GLY A 371 26.79 -6.33 11.46
N TRP A 372 26.69 -7.50 12.08
CA TRP A 372 25.43 -8.05 12.59
C TRP A 372 24.84 -7.20 13.74
N ILE A 373 25.69 -6.83 14.69
CA ILE A 373 25.28 -5.96 15.82
C ILE A 373 24.82 -4.61 15.29
N ILE A 374 25.56 -4.01 14.38
CA ILE A 374 25.20 -2.72 13.74
C ILE A 374 23.85 -2.84 13.03
N SER A 375 23.64 -3.90 12.23
CA SER A 375 22.38 -4.12 11.51
C SER A 375 21.18 -4.21 12.47
N VAL A 376 21.33 -4.93 13.59
CA VAL A 376 20.27 -5.05 14.60
C VAL A 376 20.02 -3.73 15.30
N VAL A 377 21.07 -2.96 15.61
CA VAL A 377 20.92 -1.62 16.20
C VAL A 377 20.16 -0.70 15.24
N ILE A 378 20.51 -0.69 13.95
CA ILE A 378 19.81 0.10 12.93
C ILE A 378 18.34 -0.31 12.85
N ILE A 379 18.04 -1.61 12.74
CA ILE A 379 16.66 -2.11 12.69
C ILE A 379 15.88 -1.71 13.96
N SER A 380 16.52 -1.79 15.13
CA SER A 380 15.88 -1.39 16.39
C SER A 380 15.57 0.11 16.44
N ILE A 381 16.47 0.96 15.92
CA ILE A 381 16.26 2.41 15.83
C ILE A 381 15.11 2.71 14.87
N VAL A 382 15.10 2.09 13.69
CA VAL A 382 14.02 2.25 12.70
C VAL A 382 12.68 1.78 13.28
N SER A 383 12.65 0.60 13.91
CA SER A 383 11.44 0.09 14.56
C SER A 383 10.93 1.02 15.66
N ARG A 384 11.84 1.61 16.46
CA ARG A 384 11.48 2.62 17.47
C ARG A 384 10.89 3.88 16.84
N SER A 385 11.48 4.37 15.74
CA SER A 385 10.97 5.55 15.03
C SER A 385 9.57 5.30 14.48
N VAL A 386 9.35 4.12 13.87
CA VAL A 386 8.04 3.68 13.39
C VAL A 386 7.04 3.55 14.55
N TYR A 387 7.46 3.01 15.70
CA TYR A 387 6.63 2.93 16.91
C TYR A 387 6.21 4.33 17.39
N MET A 388 7.15 5.24 17.56
CA MET A 388 6.85 6.60 18.04
C MET A 388 5.90 7.34 17.11
N LYS A 389 6.05 7.12 15.79
CA LYS A 389 5.16 7.69 14.76
C LYS A 389 3.73 7.17 14.88
N ASN A 390 3.55 5.88 15.08
CA ASN A 390 2.22 5.24 15.00
C ASN A 390 1.53 5.09 16.37
N ALA A 391 2.27 5.08 17.49
CA ALA A 391 1.69 4.89 18.82
C ALA A 391 0.79 6.07 19.26
N SER A 392 1.10 7.31 18.85
CA SER A 392 0.25 8.48 19.11
C SER A 392 -1.04 8.38 18.29
N GLU A 393 -0.92 8.06 17.01
CA GLU A 393 -2.06 7.87 16.11
C GLU A 393 -2.97 6.73 16.58
N SER A 394 -2.40 5.58 16.94
CA SER A 394 -3.14 4.42 17.47
C SER A 394 -3.96 4.74 18.72
N ARG A 395 -3.48 5.61 19.60
CA ARG A 395 -4.21 6.03 20.80
C ARG A 395 -5.38 6.97 20.49
N ASP A 396 -5.15 7.90 19.56
CA ASP A 396 -6.11 8.97 19.28
C ASP A 396 -7.20 8.56 18.27
N ILE A 397 -7.00 7.46 17.54
CA ILE A 397 -7.91 7.03 16.48
C ILE A 397 -9.33 6.76 16.98
N SER A 398 -9.49 6.13 18.14
CA SER A 398 -10.81 5.83 18.70
C SER A 398 -11.56 7.10 19.12
N ARG A 399 -10.82 8.13 19.56
CA ARG A 399 -11.38 9.46 19.86
C ARG A 399 -11.77 10.19 18.59
N TRP A 400 -10.93 10.11 17.54
CA TRP A 400 -11.27 10.71 16.25
C TRP A 400 -12.60 10.19 15.69
N VAL A 401 -12.85 8.87 15.75
CA VAL A 401 -14.14 8.28 15.33
C VAL A 401 -15.32 8.92 16.07
N GLN A 402 -15.17 9.22 17.35
CA GLN A 402 -16.21 9.91 18.14
C GLN A 402 -16.38 11.38 17.70
N VAL A 403 -15.28 12.09 17.47
CA VAL A 403 -15.31 13.50 17.04
C VAL A 403 -15.92 13.64 15.64
N ARG A 404 -15.72 12.65 14.76
CA ARG A 404 -16.40 12.61 13.44
C ARG A 404 -17.93 12.66 13.54
N LEU A 405 -18.53 12.13 14.59
CA LEU A 405 -19.97 12.26 14.81
C LEU A 405 -20.37 13.73 15.02
N LEU A 406 -19.58 14.51 15.77
CA LEU A 406 -19.81 15.95 15.96
C LEU A 406 -19.65 16.71 14.64
N TYR A 407 -18.62 16.37 13.86
CA TYR A 407 -18.40 16.97 12.55
C TYR A 407 -19.56 16.70 11.58
N HIS A 408 -20.02 15.46 11.47
CA HIS A 408 -21.12 15.08 10.58
C HIS A 408 -22.48 15.62 11.05
N SER A 409 -22.67 15.86 12.35
CA SER A 409 -23.87 16.51 12.88
C SER A 409 -23.88 18.03 12.69
N GLY A 410 -22.77 18.62 12.19
CA GLY A 410 -22.65 20.07 12.02
C GLY A 410 -22.23 20.84 13.27
N ALA A 411 -21.90 20.15 14.37
CA ALA A 411 -21.40 20.77 15.62
C ALA A 411 -19.93 21.19 15.48
N TYR A 412 -19.63 22.05 14.51
CA TYR A 412 -18.25 22.39 14.09
C TYR A 412 -17.41 23.03 15.19
N ALA A 413 -18.02 23.82 16.09
CA ALA A 413 -17.28 24.44 17.19
C ALA A 413 -16.77 23.39 18.19
N ALA A 414 -17.61 22.43 18.58
CA ALA A 414 -17.23 21.33 19.45
C ALA A 414 -16.25 20.37 18.75
N ALA A 415 -16.48 20.11 17.46
CA ALA A 415 -15.57 19.30 16.66
C ALA A 415 -14.17 19.93 16.58
N ALA A 416 -14.07 21.22 16.27
CA ALA A 416 -12.78 21.94 16.17
C ALA A 416 -11.99 21.93 17.49
N ALA A 417 -12.65 22.14 18.62
CA ALA A 417 -12.03 22.05 19.94
C ALA A 417 -11.49 20.62 20.21
N SER A 418 -12.28 19.59 19.90
CA SER A 418 -11.87 18.21 20.08
C SER A 418 -10.73 17.79 19.11
N TYR A 419 -10.74 18.25 17.85
CA TYR A 419 -9.67 17.99 16.89
C TYR A 419 -8.33 18.57 17.36
N GLN A 420 -8.34 19.74 17.97
CA GLN A 420 -7.13 20.40 18.47
C GLN A 420 -6.40 19.56 19.54
N GLU A 421 -7.12 18.76 20.32
CA GLU A 421 -6.55 17.89 21.37
C GLU A 421 -5.91 16.60 20.81
N LEU A 422 -6.29 16.18 19.60
CA LEU A 422 -5.89 14.91 19.01
C LEU A 422 -4.58 15.04 18.20
N THR A 423 -3.50 15.45 18.86
CA THR A 423 -2.22 15.73 18.20
C THR A 423 -1.60 14.51 17.49
N GLY A 424 -1.91 13.29 17.95
CA GLY A 424 -1.44 12.05 17.33
C GLY A 424 -2.00 11.79 15.91
N MET A 425 -3.15 12.40 15.58
CA MET A 425 -3.81 12.26 14.28
C MET A 425 -3.35 13.29 13.24
N PHE A 426 -2.47 14.23 13.58
CA PHE A 426 -2.08 15.33 12.68
C PHE A 426 -1.33 14.93 11.40
N ARG A 427 -0.97 13.67 11.24
CA ARG A 427 -0.43 13.12 9.99
C ARG A 427 -1.49 12.51 9.07
N ASN A 428 -2.73 12.41 9.54
CA ASN A 428 -3.84 11.89 8.76
C ASN A 428 -4.50 13.03 7.95
N ALA A 429 -4.59 12.85 6.64
CA ALA A 429 -5.12 13.87 5.72
C ALA A 429 -6.62 14.15 5.94
N ASP A 430 -7.42 13.09 6.15
CA ASP A 430 -8.86 13.22 6.38
C ASP A 430 -9.15 13.95 7.68
N PHE A 431 -8.41 13.59 8.73
CA PHE A 431 -8.49 14.28 10.01
C PHE A 431 -8.21 15.78 9.88
N ARG A 432 -7.15 16.15 9.18
CA ARG A 432 -6.78 17.55 8.98
C ARG A 432 -7.78 18.30 8.11
N PHE A 433 -8.30 17.64 7.08
CA PHE A 433 -9.35 18.23 6.23
C PHE A 433 -10.62 18.51 7.04
N GLU A 434 -11.08 17.54 7.85
CA GLU A 434 -12.24 17.72 8.74
C GLU A 434 -12.00 18.83 9.77
N TYR A 435 -10.79 18.90 10.33
CA TYR A 435 -10.41 19.98 11.26
C TYR A 435 -10.38 21.35 10.57
N GLY A 436 -9.69 21.49 9.45
CA GLY A 436 -9.63 22.74 8.67
C GLY A 436 -11.02 23.21 8.23
N ARG A 437 -11.89 22.28 7.79
CA ARG A 437 -13.26 22.60 7.43
C ARG A 437 -14.09 23.03 8.65
N SER A 438 -13.88 22.45 9.82
CA SER A 438 -14.55 22.86 11.05
C SER A 438 -14.13 24.27 11.44
N LEU A 439 -12.84 24.60 11.36
CA LEU A 439 -12.30 25.96 11.59
C LEU A 439 -12.90 26.97 10.60
N TYR A 440 -12.95 26.64 9.31
CA TYR A 440 -13.63 27.47 8.30
C TYR A 440 -15.09 27.75 8.65
N LYS A 441 -15.85 26.73 9.06
CA LYS A 441 -17.28 26.85 9.41
C LYS A 441 -17.56 27.72 10.64
N ILE A 442 -16.59 27.85 11.55
CA ILE A 442 -16.71 28.73 12.74
C ILE A 442 -16.06 30.11 12.53
N GLY A 443 -15.60 30.42 11.31
CA GLY A 443 -15.02 31.74 10.96
C GLY A 443 -13.56 31.94 11.33
N LYS A 444 -12.86 30.88 11.78
CA LYS A 444 -11.41 30.91 12.08
C LYS A 444 -10.57 30.71 10.83
N TYR A 445 -10.67 31.64 9.89
CA TYR A 445 -10.13 31.47 8.54
C TYR A 445 -8.60 31.35 8.50
N LYS A 446 -7.86 32.12 9.31
CA LYS A 446 -6.38 32.04 9.36
C LYS A 446 -5.91 30.66 9.83
N GLU A 447 -6.47 30.16 10.94
CA GLU A 447 -6.17 28.83 11.46
C GLU A 447 -6.55 27.72 10.44
N ALA A 448 -7.69 27.87 9.77
CA ALA A 448 -8.13 26.94 8.72
C ALA A 448 -7.12 26.89 7.57
N LYS A 449 -6.65 28.06 7.09
CA LYS A 449 -5.66 28.15 6.02
C LYS A 449 -4.36 27.44 6.40
N GLU A 450 -3.79 27.72 7.57
CA GLU A 450 -2.55 27.10 8.04
C GLU A 450 -2.65 25.56 8.09
N VAL A 451 -3.75 25.02 8.61
CA VAL A 451 -3.98 23.58 8.69
C VAL A 451 -4.10 22.96 7.30
N LEU A 452 -4.83 23.62 6.38
CA LEU A 452 -5.10 23.10 5.04
C LEU A 452 -3.88 23.22 4.12
N ASP A 453 -3.13 24.34 4.17
CA ASP A 453 -1.89 24.51 3.40
C ASP A 453 -0.85 23.46 3.79
N TYR A 454 -0.68 23.24 5.08
CA TYR A 454 0.23 22.20 5.55
C TYR A 454 -0.23 20.80 5.10
N THR A 455 -1.53 20.55 5.09
CA THR A 455 -2.10 19.26 4.64
C THR A 455 -1.89 19.06 3.15
N LEU A 456 -2.11 20.10 2.34
CA LEU A 456 -1.90 20.07 0.90
C LEU A 456 -0.45 19.76 0.55
N LYS A 457 0.48 20.40 1.26
CA LYS A 457 1.91 20.27 1.00
C LYS A 457 2.46 18.89 1.41
N HIS A 458 1.94 18.28 2.49
CA HIS A 458 2.59 17.12 3.09
C HIS A 458 1.77 15.83 3.02
N TYR A 459 0.42 15.92 3.05
CA TYR A 459 -0.39 14.71 3.31
C TYR A 459 -1.42 14.37 2.25
N SER A 460 -1.80 15.28 1.36
CA SER A 460 -2.86 14.97 0.41
C SER A 460 -2.75 15.73 -0.91
N GLY A 461 -2.93 15.01 -2.00
CA GLY A 461 -3.13 15.55 -3.34
C GLY A 461 -4.60 15.84 -3.68
N ASP A 462 -5.55 15.67 -2.75
CA ASP A 462 -6.97 15.84 -3.05
C ASP A 462 -7.31 17.30 -3.40
N PRO A 463 -7.87 17.58 -4.60
CA PRO A 463 -8.29 18.91 -5.01
C PRO A 463 -9.38 19.52 -4.10
N MET A 464 -10.05 18.73 -3.27
CA MET A 464 -11.00 19.26 -2.28
C MET A 464 -10.34 20.17 -1.26
N ILE A 465 -9.05 19.96 -0.96
CA ILE A 465 -8.28 20.85 -0.07
C ILE A 465 -8.07 22.20 -0.76
N LEU A 466 -7.68 22.19 -2.04
CA LEU A 466 -7.57 23.41 -2.85
C LEU A 466 -8.90 24.17 -2.93
N ASN A 467 -9.99 23.44 -3.14
CA ASN A 467 -11.33 24.05 -3.18
C ASN A 467 -11.70 24.69 -1.83
N LEU A 468 -11.33 24.07 -0.72
CA LEU A 468 -11.61 24.63 0.61
C LEU A 468 -10.68 25.82 0.92
N LEU A 469 -9.41 25.75 0.52
CA LEU A 469 -8.46 26.88 0.61
C LEU A 469 -8.96 28.10 -0.19
N GLY A 470 -9.45 27.90 -1.41
CA GLY A 470 -10.07 28.96 -2.20
C GLY A 470 -11.30 29.57 -1.53
N GLN A 471 -12.14 28.75 -0.89
CA GLN A 471 -13.28 29.26 -0.11
C GLN A 471 -12.83 30.03 1.14
N VAL A 472 -11.75 29.60 1.80
CA VAL A 472 -11.15 30.32 2.93
C VAL A 472 -10.59 31.66 2.49
N ALA A 473 -9.81 31.70 1.39
CA ALA A 473 -9.27 32.92 0.81
C ALA A 473 -10.40 33.91 0.41
N GLN A 474 -11.45 33.41 -0.26
CA GLN A 474 -12.63 34.20 -0.60
C GLN A 474 -13.31 34.78 0.67
N ALA A 475 -13.42 34.01 1.75
CA ALA A 475 -14.01 34.48 3.00
C ALA A 475 -13.12 35.51 3.73
N MET A 476 -11.83 35.53 3.45
CA MET A 476 -10.87 36.55 3.91
C MET A 476 -10.84 37.80 3.01
N GLY A 477 -11.56 37.79 1.88
CA GLY A 477 -11.58 38.88 0.90
C GLY A 477 -10.45 38.84 -0.13
N ASP A 478 -9.63 37.77 -0.11
CA ASP A 478 -8.57 37.57 -1.10
C ASP A 478 -9.08 36.76 -2.29
N TYR A 479 -9.73 37.47 -3.21
CA TYR A 479 -10.34 36.85 -4.40
C TYR A 479 -9.31 36.36 -5.41
N VAL A 480 -8.14 36.99 -5.48
CA VAL A 480 -7.07 36.60 -6.41
C VAL A 480 -6.46 35.26 -5.96
N GLU A 481 -6.17 35.11 -4.69
CA GLU A 481 -5.69 33.86 -4.13
C GLU A 481 -6.76 32.75 -4.23
N ALA A 482 -8.03 33.10 -4.04
CA ALA A 482 -9.15 32.16 -4.22
C ALA A 482 -9.23 31.64 -5.66
N GLU A 483 -9.08 32.53 -6.66
CA GLU A 483 -9.02 32.14 -8.08
C GLU A 483 -7.85 31.18 -8.34
N GLU A 484 -6.66 31.48 -7.82
CA GLU A 484 -5.48 30.63 -7.99
C GLU A 484 -5.74 29.21 -7.44
N TYR A 485 -6.25 29.05 -6.23
CA TYR A 485 -6.57 27.75 -5.67
C TYR A 485 -7.61 26.98 -6.51
N PHE A 486 -8.64 27.64 -6.99
CA PHE A 486 -9.66 26.98 -7.81
C PHE A 486 -9.11 26.56 -9.18
N LEU A 487 -8.27 27.38 -9.81
CA LEU A 487 -7.61 27.04 -11.09
C LEU A 487 -6.64 25.86 -10.88
N ARG A 488 -5.82 25.87 -9.84
CA ARG A 488 -4.97 24.73 -9.48
C ARG A 488 -5.79 23.45 -9.28
N SER A 489 -6.97 23.55 -8.64
CA SER A 489 -7.87 22.43 -8.50
C SER A 489 -8.37 21.88 -9.84
N THR A 490 -8.65 22.76 -10.84
CA THR A 490 -9.02 22.31 -12.18
C THR A 490 -7.88 21.63 -12.93
N CYS A 491 -6.64 22.09 -12.75
CA CYS A 491 -5.45 21.43 -13.32
C CYS A 491 -5.18 20.09 -12.65
N ARG A 492 -5.34 20.01 -11.32
CA ARG A 492 -5.07 18.78 -10.57
C ARG A 492 -6.01 17.64 -10.92
N LEU A 493 -7.31 17.92 -11.11
CA LEU A 493 -8.31 16.92 -11.48
C LEU A 493 -9.36 17.50 -12.45
N PRO A 494 -9.02 17.58 -13.76
CA PRO A 494 -9.81 18.30 -14.76
C PRO A 494 -11.24 17.78 -14.93
N GLY A 495 -11.49 16.49 -14.68
CA GLY A 495 -12.80 15.86 -14.80
C GLY A 495 -13.81 16.26 -13.70
N ARG A 496 -13.41 17.03 -12.69
CA ARG A 496 -14.32 17.45 -11.61
C ARG A 496 -15.02 18.76 -11.97
N ILE A 497 -16.35 18.77 -11.86
CA ILE A 497 -17.19 19.95 -12.13
C ILE A 497 -17.11 20.98 -11.01
N TYR A 498 -16.94 20.55 -9.76
CA TYR A 498 -17.01 21.39 -8.58
C TYR A 498 -16.07 22.62 -8.59
N PRO A 499 -14.78 22.54 -8.96
CA PRO A 499 -13.92 23.71 -9.00
C PRO A 499 -14.37 24.75 -10.06
N TYR A 500 -14.87 24.32 -11.21
CA TYR A 500 -15.41 25.23 -12.23
C TYR A 500 -16.69 25.95 -11.72
N TYR A 501 -17.54 25.23 -10.99
CA TYR A 501 -18.70 25.84 -10.33
C TYR A 501 -18.27 26.89 -9.29
N LEU A 502 -17.21 26.64 -8.51
CA LEU A 502 -16.66 27.62 -7.56
C LEU A 502 -16.10 28.86 -8.28
N LEU A 503 -15.44 28.70 -9.43
CA LEU A 503 -15.00 29.81 -10.27
C LEU A 503 -16.17 30.64 -10.81
N VAL A 504 -17.28 30.00 -11.26
CA VAL A 504 -18.49 30.70 -11.66
C VAL A 504 -19.02 31.58 -10.54
N ARG A 505 -19.10 31.05 -9.31
CA ARG A 505 -19.54 31.80 -8.15
C ARG A 505 -18.59 32.93 -7.77
N LEU A 506 -17.29 32.71 -7.89
CA LEU A 506 -16.27 33.72 -7.65
C LEU A 506 -16.40 34.89 -8.63
N TYR A 507 -16.48 34.59 -9.93
CA TYR A 507 -16.60 35.62 -10.98
C TYR A 507 -17.96 36.30 -11.02
N ALA A 508 -18.98 35.73 -10.40
CA ALA A 508 -20.30 36.36 -10.22
C ALA A 508 -20.35 37.27 -8.99
N ASN A 509 -19.31 37.28 -8.14
CA ASN A 509 -19.26 38.15 -6.96
C ASN A 509 -19.10 39.61 -7.41
N PRO A 510 -19.92 40.56 -6.90
CA PRO A 510 -19.80 41.98 -7.24
C PRO A 510 -18.41 42.60 -7.01
N GLU A 511 -17.70 42.13 -5.96
CA GLU A 511 -16.36 42.60 -5.60
C GLU A 511 -15.24 42.02 -6.50
N TYR A 512 -15.54 40.95 -7.28
CA TYR A 512 -14.60 40.29 -8.18
C TYR A 512 -15.27 39.87 -9.49
N TYR A 513 -16.03 40.80 -10.11
CA TYR A 513 -16.85 40.49 -11.26
C TYR A 513 -16.04 40.42 -12.56
N HIS A 514 -16.05 39.24 -13.20
CA HIS A 514 -15.36 38.98 -14.48
C HIS A 514 -16.29 38.32 -15.50
N PRO A 515 -17.10 39.10 -16.27
CA PRO A 515 -18.19 38.57 -17.09
C PRO A 515 -17.74 37.59 -18.18
N LYS A 516 -16.55 37.78 -18.76
CA LYS A 516 -16.02 36.89 -19.79
C LYS A 516 -15.66 35.53 -19.20
N ARG A 517 -14.84 35.52 -18.13
CA ARG A 517 -14.43 34.28 -17.42
C ARG A 517 -15.62 33.54 -16.80
N LEU A 518 -16.61 34.30 -16.30
CA LEU A 518 -17.84 33.72 -15.79
C LEU A 518 -18.57 32.89 -16.85
N ARG A 519 -18.72 33.41 -18.07
CA ARG A 519 -19.37 32.70 -19.19
C ARG A 519 -18.57 31.47 -19.61
N GLU A 520 -17.24 31.57 -19.72
CA GLU A 520 -16.36 30.45 -20.06
C GLU A 520 -16.50 29.30 -19.04
N MET A 521 -16.39 29.62 -17.76
CA MET A 521 -16.51 28.58 -16.71
C MET A 521 -17.93 28.00 -16.60
N ALA A 522 -18.97 28.84 -16.81
CA ALA A 522 -20.35 28.40 -16.82
C ALA A 522 -20.64 27.43 -17.97
N GLU A 523 -20.12 27.71 -19.17
CA GLU A 523 -20.22 26.79 -20.30
C GLU A 523 -19.60 25.44 -19.99
N ILE A 524 -18.41 25.40 -19.38
CA ILE A 524 -17.77 24.17 -18.94
C ILE A 524 -18.65 23.40 -17.94
N VAL A 525 -19.21 24.06 -16.93
CA VAL A 525 -20.09 23.41 -15.94
C VAL A 525 -21.33 22.80 -16.60
N LEU A 526 -21.94 23.50 -17.56
CA LEU A 526 -23.18 23.06 -18.21
C LEU A 526 -22.95 21.92 -19.22
N THR A 527 -21.85 21.96 -19.98
CA THR A 527 -21.56 21.00 -21.04
C THR A 527 -20.81 19.76 -20.57
N LYS A 528 -19.97 19.90 -19.52
CA LYS A 528 -19.14 18.78 -19.05
C LYS A 528 -19.99 17.63 -18.52
N GLU A 529 -19.69 16.42 -19.02
CA GLU A 529 -20.29 15.19 -18.51
C GLU A 529 -19.58 14.73 -17.22
N PRO A 530 -20.34 14.51 -16.13
CA PRO A 530 -19.76 14.05 -14.89
C PRO A 530 -19.38 12.57 -14.95
N LYS A 531 -18.28 12.18 -14.31
CA LYS A 531 -17.89 10.77 -14.15
C LYS A 531 -18.95 9.96 -13.38
N VAL A 532 -19.67 10.60 -12.44
CA VAL A 532 -20.75 10.04 -11.66
C VAL A 532 -21.88 11.06 -11.58
N HIS A 533 -23.06 10.67 -12.03
CA HIS A 533 -24.24 11.53 -11.92
C HIS A 533 -24.69 11.60 -10.46
N SER A 534 -24.96 12.81 -9.97
CA SER A 534 -25.47 13.03 -8.61
C SER A 534 -26.41 14.24 -8.58
N THR A 535 -27.33 14.23 -7.63
CA THR A 535 -28.25 15.36 -7.39
C THR A 535 -27.51 16.67 -7.09
N ALA A 536 -26.32 16.60 -6.47
CA ALA A 536 -25.48 17.76 -6.20
C ALA A 536 -24.99 18.42 -7.51
N ILE A 537 -24.60 17.64 -8.52
CA ILE A 537 -24.17 18.17 -9.82
C ILE A 537 -25.33 18.81 -10.57
N GLU A 538 -26.51 18.19 -10.53
CA GLU A 538 -27.72 18.79 -11.13
C GLU A 538 -28.09 20.12 -10.47
N GLN A 539 -27.96 20.21 -9.14
CA GLN A 539 -28.18 21.46 -8.41
C GLN A 539 -27.16 22.54 -8.80
N MET A 540 -25.87 22.17 -8.93
CA MET A 540 -24.85 23.11 -9.41
C MET A 540 -25.16 23.64 -10.82
N LYS A 541 -25.54 22.78 -11.77
CA LYS A 541 -25.92 23.19 -13.12
C LYS A 541 -27.10 24.14 -13.11
N LYS A 542 -28.18 23.84 -12.37
CA LYS A 542 -29.34 24.72 -12.20
C LYS A 542 -28.98 26.09 -11.57
N GLU A 543 -28.05 26.10 -10.61
CA GLU A 543 -27.60 27.36 -9.98
C GLU A 543 -26.80 28.20 -10.98
N VAL A 544 -25.93 27.58 -11.80
CA VAL A 544 -25.19 28.27 -12.86
C VAL A 544 -26.13 28.85 -13.90
N GLU A 545 -27.17 28.14 -14.32
CA GLU A 545 -28.21 28.67 -15.23
C GLU A 545 -28.87 29.94 -14.65
N LYS A 546 -29.27 29.90 -13.38
CA LYS A 546 -29.86 31.07 -12.69
C LYS A 546 -28.87 32.26 -12.62
N ILE A 547 -27.59 32.00 -12.37
CA ILE A 547 -26.55 33.01 -12.35
C ILE A 547 -26.45 33.66 -13.73
N LEU A 548 -26.38 32.88 -14.83
CA LEU A 548 -26.32 33.40 -16.19
C LEU A 548 -27.56 34.20 -16.58
N GLU A 549 -28.77 33.78 -16.20
CA GLU A 549 -30.01 34.51 -16.43
C GLU A 549 -29.97 35.88 -15.76
N LYS A 550 -29.57 35.95 -14.49
CA LYS A 550 -29.44 37.20 -13.74
C LYS A 550 -28.52 38.21 -14.44
N PHE A 551 -27.42 37.74 -15.04
CA PHE A 551 -26.47 38.61 -15.73
C PHE A 551 -26.81 38.91 -17.20
N LYS A 552 -27.73 38.13 -17.83
CA LYS A 552 -28.32 38.49 -19.13
C LYS A 552 -29.30 39.66 -19.06
N THR A 553 -29.99 39.84 -17.92
CA THR A 553 -30.96 40.91 -17.70
C THR A 553 -30.32 42.23 -17.29
N VAL A 554 -29.02 42.26 -16.98
CA VAL A 554 -28.26 43.46 -16.54
C VAL A 554 -27.33 44.00 -17.64
N SER A 555 -27.13 43.26 -18.74
CA SER A 555 -26.38 43.67 -19.93
C SER A 555 -27.35 44.11 -21.05
#